data_ba0c90ebd6bb77dc1ff04a6f12397800
#
_entry.id   ba0c90ebd6bb77dc1ff04a6f12397800
#
_cell.length_a   1.000
_cell.length_b   1.000
_cell.length_c   1.000
_cell.angle_alpha   90.00
_cell.angle_beta   90.00
_cell.angle_gamma   90.00
#
_symmetry.space_group_name_H-M   'P 1'
#
loop_
_entity.id
_entity.type
_entity.pdbx_description
1 polymer ?
#
loop_
_entity_poly.entity_id
_entity_poly.type
_entity_poly.pdbx_seq_one_letter_code
_entity_poly.pdbx_strand_id
1 'polypeptide(L)'
;MSSRIILSAIAILVLISVLRVIGDRDAADLVLINGHIVTVDDDNPTAQAIAIKEGKILALGSDADIDEFLGSRTEVIDLEGQTAIPGFIEGHAHFNGVGQAQLQLNLMNVANWDEVVSMVEEAANNAEPGELILGRGWHQEKWDRAPVPNVEGIPLHITLSAASPDNPVLLTHVSGHAVYANAKAMELSGIDENTPDPSGGEIIRDGLGNPIGYFRETASRLLSPAREGAVPPDPRRVVELAQEESLAKGITTFHDAGSSFEAIDVFKEMAEDGSLDIRLWVMVRESVSELAEHLADYKMIGVGEDRLTVRAIKMSIDGALGSHGAWLLEPYSDLPESAGLNTSDLEDAAATAELAIQHGYQFAMHAIGDRGNRETLDIFEWAFTNNPDEEDLRWRVEHAQHLHPDDIPRFGNLQVIASMQGVHATSDGPWITDRLGHERVEWGAYAWRDLMDAGAIIANGTDAPVEDVD
;
A
#
# COMPACT_ATOMS: atom_id res chain seq x y z
N MET A 1 1.96 28.09 71.66
CA MET A 1 1.04 27.17 70.98
C MET A 1 1.01 27.39 69.44
N SER A 2 1.49 28.52 68.90
CA SER A 2 1.38 28.87 67.48
C SER A 2 2.36 28.15 66.54
N SER A 3 3.61 27.93 66.95
CA SER A 3 4.61 27.30 66.03
C SER A 3 4.39 25.84 65.72
N ARG A 4 3.84 25.04 66.65
CA ARG A 4 3.55 23.60 66.41
C ARG A 4 2.36 23.40 65.47
N ILE A 5 1.37 24.30 65.49
CA ILE A 5 0.20 24.23 64.60
C ILE A 5 0.59 24.56 63.18
N ILE A 6 1.48 25.57 63.00
CA ILE A 6 1.99 25.97 61.67
C ILE A 6 2.85 24.86 61.04
N LEU A 7 3.73 24.24 61.82
CA LEU A 7 4.55 23.09 61.36
C LEU A 7 3.70 21.87 60.96
N SER A 8 2.64 21.58 61.74
CA SER A 8 1.70 20.51 61.39
C SER A 8 0.89 20.79 60.13
N ALA A 9 0.45 22.05 59.93
CA ALA A 9 -0.28 22.44 58.70
C ALA A 9 0.62 22.39 57.47
N ILE A 10 1.89 22.82 57.56
CA ILE A 10 2.87 22.71 56.47
C ILE A 10 3.18 21.23 56.15
N ALA A 11 3.35 20.39 57.17
CA ALA A 11 3.59 18.95 56.98
C ALA A 11 2.39 18.25 56.29
N ILE A 12 1.16 18.63 56.64
CA ILE A 12 -0.07 18.12 56.01
C ILE A 12 -0.17 18.61 54.55
N LEU A 13 0.12 19.87 54.28
CA LEU A 13 0.13 20.45 52.93
C LEU A 13 1.20 19.80 52.03
N VAL A 14 2.40 19.56 52.58
CA VAL A 14 3.47 18.86 51.87
C VAL A 14 3.08 17.38 51.63
N LEU A 15 2.47 16.70 52.61
CA LEU A 15 2.00 15.33 52.46
C LEU A 15 0.87 15.22 51.41
N ILE A 16 -0.09 16.15 51.40
CA ILE A 16 -1.16 16.24 50.40
C ILE A 16 -0.58 16.52 49.00
N SER A 17 0.42 17.42 48.93
CA SER A 17 1.09 17.73 47.66
C SER A 17 1.90 16.53 47.12
N VAL A 18 2.59 15.81 48.03
CA VAL A 18 3.34 14.59 47.68
C VAL A 18 2.39 13.46 47.26
N LEU A 19 1.28 13.26 47.96
CA LEU A 19 0.26 12.30 47.62
C LEU A 19 -0.43 12.62 46.29
N ARG A 20 -0.68 13.88 45.97
CA ARG A 20 -1.18 14.32 44.66
C ARG A 20 -0.15 14.08 43.55
N VAL A 21 1.13 14.37 43.77
CA VAL A 21 2.20 14.12 42.78
C VAL A 21 2.43 12.63 42.57
N ILE A 22 2.22 11.80 43.58
CA ILE A 22 2.32 10.34 43.46
C ILE A 22 1.08 9.79 42.73
N GLY A 23 -0.13 10.27 43.04
CA GLY A 23 -1.37 9.87 42.35
C GLY A 23 -1.41 10.30 40.88
N ASP A 24 -0.80 11.45 40.54
CA ASP A 24 -0.73 11.91 39.15
C ASP A 24 0.31 11.13 38.28
N ARG A 25 1.23 10.38 38.92
CA ARG A 25 2.25 9.63 38.17
C ARG A 25 1.69 8.43 37.40
N ASP A 26 0.63 7.82 37.90
CA ASP A 26 0.00 6.63 37.29
C ASP A 26 -1.32 7.01 36.58
N ALA A 27 -1.70 8.28 36.61
CA ALA A 27 -2.91 8.75 35.93
C ALA A 27 -2.79 8.65 34.41
N ALA A 28 -3.92 8.34 33.78
CA ALA A 28 -4.07 8.36 32.33
C ALA A 28 -4.05 9.79 31.78
N ASP A 29 -3.64 9.95 30.54
CA ASP A 29 -3.76 11.21 29.79
C ASP A 29 -5.18 11.40 29.28
N LEU A 30 -5.80 10.30 28.82
CA LEU A 30 -7.14 10.26 28.27
C LEU A 30 -7.90 9.04 28.80
N VAL A 31 -9.18 9.23 29.14
CA VAL A 31 -10.10 8.17 29.54
C VAL A 31 -11.39 8.31 28.73
N LEU A 32 -11.85 7.19 28.14
CA LEU A 32 -13.18 7.09 27.55
C LEU A 32 -14.07 6.29 28.54
N ILE A 33 -15.27 6.79 28.84
CA ILE A 33 -16.22 6.16 29.77
C ILE A 33 -17.61 5.99 29.13
N ASN A 34 -18.46 5.19 29.79
CA ASN A 34 -19.85 5.03 29.42
C ASN A 34 -20.05 4.65 27.95
N GLY A 35 -19.21 3.72 27.45
CA GLY A 35 -19.20 3.29 26.06
C GLY A 35 -19.44 1.80 25.87
N HIS A 36 -19.43 1.40 24.59
CA HIS A 36 -19.31 0.01 24.16
C HIS A 36 -17.99 -0.13 23.39
N ILE A 37 -16.94 -0.55 24.10
CA ILE A 37 -15.60 -0.65 23.53
C ILE A 37 -15.40 -2.07 23.00
N VAL A 38 -15.19 -2.21 21.69
CA VAL A 38 -14.81 -3.47 21.02
C VAL A 38 -13.29 -3.57 21.03
N THR A 39 -12.74 -4.57 21.70
CA THR A 39 -11.30 -4.69 21.90
C THR A 39 -10.58 -5.47 20.80
N VAL A 40 -11.32 -6.30 20.04
CA VAL A 40 -10.78 -7.29 19.10
C VAL A 40 -9.84 -8.30 19.80
N ASP A 41 -10.03 -8.51 21.09
CA ASP A 41 -9.34 -9.50 21.92
C ASP A 41 -10.35 -10.60 22.27
N ASP A 42 -10.10 -11.83 21.86
CA ASP A 42 -11.01 -12.97 22.05
C ASP A 42 -11.22 -13.30 23.55
N ASP A 43 -10.23 -13.02 24.40
CA ASP A 43 -10.32 -13.25 25.84
C ASP A 43 -11.12 -12.14 26.55
N ASN A 44 -11.13 -10.91 26.00
CA ASN A 44 -11.83 -9.75 26.55
C ASN A 44 -12.50 -8.93 25.43
N PRO A 45 -13.52 -9.46 24.75
CA PRO A 45 -14.03 -8.89 23.49
C PRO A 45 -14.68 -7.52 23.62
N THR A 46 -15.10 -7.11 24.83
CA THR A 46 -15.73 -5.81 25.09
C THR A 46 -15.35 -5.23 26.44
N ALA A 47 -15.30 -3.89 26.50
CA ALA A 47 -15.17 -3.14 27.74
C ALA A 47 -16.17 -1.96 27.76
N GLN A 48 -16.38 -1.32 28.91
CA GLN A 48 -17.20 -0.14 29.08
C GLN A 48 -16.38 1.15 29.05
N ALA A 49 -15.13 1.07 29.52
CA ALA A 49 -14.21 2.20 29.61
C ALA A 49 -12.77 1.78 29.26
N ILE A 50 -11.96 2.76 28.87
CA ILE A 50 -10.55 2.61 28.54
C ILE A 50 -9.75 3.77 29.09
N ALA A 51 -8.60 3.47 29.72
CA ALA A 51 -7.58 4.44 30.11
C ALA A 51 -6.38 4.38 29.15
N ILE A 52 -5.93 5.55 28.70
CA ILE A 52 -4.83 5.71 27.74
C ILE A 52 -3.78 6.61 28.36
N LYS A 53 -2.50 6.20 28.23
CA LYS A 53 -1.35 6.96 28.69
C LYS A 53 -0.22 6.90 27.67
N GLU A 54 0.35 8.05 27.33
CA GLU A 54 1.47 8.16 26.38
C GLU A 54 1.17 7.42 25.06
N GLY A 55 -0.08 7.58 24.57
CA GLY A 55 -0.54 6.94 23.33
C GLY A 55 -0.76 5.42 23.40
N LYS A 56 -0.70 4.81 24.60
CA LYS A 56 -0.86 3.35 24.80
C LYS A 56 -2.03 3.05 25.72
N ILE A 57 -2.71 1.93 25.49
CA ILE A 57 -3.77 1.43 26.36
C ILE A 57 -3.16 1.06 27.70
N LEU A 58 -3.59 1.75 28.76
CA LEU A 58 -3.15 1.50 30.14
C LEU A 58 -4.05 0.45 30.81
N ALA A 59 -5.36 0.58 30.63
CA ALA A 59 -6.33 -0.33 31.20
C ALA A 59 -7.63 -0.37 30.41
N LEU A 60 -8.34 -1.50 30.49
CA LEU A 60 -9.68 -1.75 29.96
C LEU A 60 -10.56 -2.31 31.09
N GLY A 61 -11.83 -1.91 31.15
CA GLY A 61 -12.73 -2.45 32.17
C GLY A 61 -14.10 -1.76 32.21
N SER A 62 -14.75 -1.82 33.35
CA SER A 62 -15.93 -0.98 33.66
C SER A 62 -15.51 0.45 33.98
N ASP A 63 -16.48 1.38 33.98
CA ASP A 63 -16.22 2.76 34.44
C ASP A 63 -15.59 2.79 35.83
N ALA A 64 -16.05 1.91 36.73
CA ALA A 64 -15.52 1.82 38.11
C ALA A 64 -14.07 1.31 38.17
N ASP A 65 -13.66 0.43 37.26
CA ASP A 65 -12.29 -0.07 37.18
C ASP A 65 -11.33 1.01 36.67
N ILE A 66 -11.83 1.95 35.86
CA ILE A 66 -11.04 3.02 35.24
C ILE A 66 -10.93 4.27 36.13
N ASP A 67 -11.80 4.44 37.13
CA ASP A 67 -11.78 5.58 38.07
C ASP A 67 -10.42 5.74 38.76
N GLU A 68 -9.67 4.65 39.03
CA GLU A 68 -8.36 4.71 39.67
C GLU A 68 -7.26 5.39 38.82
N PHE A 69 -7.46 5.47 37.49
CA PHE A 69 -6.54 6.12 36.55
C PHE A 69 -6.86 7.59 36.29
N LEU A 70 -7.91 8.15 36.93
CA LEU A 70 -8.24 9.55 36.80
C LEU A 70 -7.31 10.42 37.64
N GLY A 71 -6.67 11.38 37.00
CA GLY A 71 -5.83 12.41 37.62
C GLY A 71 -6.33 13.81 37.37
N SER A 72 -5.61 14.78 37.88
CA SER A 72 -6.00 16.19 37.78
C SER A 72 -5.89 16.75 36.36
N ARG A 73 -5.20 16.05 35.45
CA ARG A 73 -4.97 16.48 34.06
C ARG A 73 -5.54 15.47 33.02
N THR A 74 -6.17 14.40 33.52
CA THR A 74 -6.79 13.41 32.64
C THR A 74 -7.94 14.04 31.87
N GLU A 75 -7.89 13.96 30.56
CA GLU A 75 -9.03 14.26 29.70
C GLU A 75 -10.04 13.10 29.78
N VAL A 76 -11.32 13.44 29.93
CA VAL A 76 -12.40 12.42 30.01
C VAL A 76 -13.40 12.68 28.91
N ILE A 77 -13.62 11.67 28.07
CA ILE A 77 -14.65 11.66 27.03
C ILE A 77 -15.76 10.71 27.46
N ASP A 78 -16.97 11.22 27.66
CA ASP A 78 -18.18 10.42 27.86
C ASP A 78 -18.70 9.99 26.47
N LEU A 79 -18.67 8.68 26.20
CA LEU A 79 -19.13 8.12 24.93
C LEU A 79 -20.66 8.08 24.81
N GLU A 80 -21.42 8.38 25.88
CA GLU A 80 -22.88 8.40 25.89
C GLU A 80 -23.51 7.10 25.32
N GLY A 81 -22.87 5.97 25.57
CA GLY A 81 -23.29 4.65 25.07
C GLY A 81 -22.84 4.34 23.62
N GLN A 82 -22.07 5.22 22.99
CA GLN A 82 -21.54 4.98 21.64
C GLN A 82 -20.50 3.88 21.64
N THR A 83 -20.26 3.31 20.45
CA THR A 83 -19.24 2.27 20.24
C THR A 83 -17.90 2.91 19.91
N ALA A 84 -16.85 2.46 20.58
CA ALA A 84 -15.46 2.72 20.22
C ALA A 84 -14.81 1.45 19.69
N ILE A 85 -14.03 1.56 18.63
CA ILE A 85 -13.27 0.48 18.00
C ILE A 85 -11.81 0.89 17.87
N PRO A 86 -10.85 -0.03 17.74
CA PRO A 86 -9.50 0.30 17.30
C PRO A 86 -9.53 1.00 15.94
N GLY A 87 -8.64 1.96 15.74
CA GLY A 87 -8.46 2.53 14.41
C GLY A 87 -8.05 1.47 13.40
N PHE A 88 -8.50 1.59 12.16
CA PHE A 88 -8.19 0.63 11.11
C PHE A 88 -6.70 0.60 10.77
N ILE A 89 -6.24 -0.56 10.35
CA ILE A 89 -4.89 -0.78 9.83
C ILE A 89 -5.01 -1.09 8.34
N GLU A 90 -4.48 -0.22 7.50
CA GLU A 90 -4.26 -0.52 6.10
C GLU A 90 -3.08 -1.49 5.98
N GLY A 91 -3.33 -2.74 5.60
CA GLY A 91 -2.30 -3.79 5.60
C GLY A 91 -1.40 -3.81 4.38
N HIS A 92 -1.82 -3.17 3.29
CA HIS A 92 -1.06 -3.07 2.03
C HIS A 92 -1.65 -1.97 1.16
N ALA A 93 -0.97 -0.84 1.05
CA ALA A 93 -1.26 0.19 0.07
C ALA A 93 -0.02 1.07 -0.17
N HIS A 94 -0.10 2.06 -1.07
CA HIS A 94 1.00 2.92 -1.47
C HIS A 94 0.78 4.34 -0.95
N PHE A 95 1.36 4.66 0.20
CA PHE A 95 1.05 5.89 0.93
C PHE A 95 1.30 7.16 0.11
N ASN A 96 2.49 7.29 -0.49
CA ASN A 96 2.76 8.40 -1.41
C ASN A 96 1.84 8.37 -2.65
N GLY A 97 1.44 7.19 -3.09
CA GLY A 97 0.49 7.01 -4.19
C GLY A 97 -0.89 7.60 -3.88
N VAL A 98 -1.38 7.39 -2.65
CA VAL A 98 -2.65 7.98 -2.18
C VAL A 98 -2.59 9.51 -2.24
N GLY A 99 -1.53 10.12 -1.73
CA GLY A 99 -1.36 11.58 -1.77
C GLY A 99 -1.18 12.13 -3.19
N GLN A 100 -0.40 11.44 -4.02
CA GLN A 100 -0.21 11.83 -5.43
C GLN A 100 -1.52 11.73 -6.23
N ALA A 101 -2.38 10.74 -5.93
CA ALA A 101 -3.67 10.61 -6.59
C ALA A 101 -4.57 11.83 -6.40
N GLN A 102 -4.43 12.56 -5.30
CA GLN A 102 -5.17 13.79 -5.04
C GLN A 102 -4.70 14.98 -5.91
N LEU A 103 -3.53 14.86 -6.57
CA LEU A 103 -2.90 15.92 -7.37
C LEU A 103 -3.02 15.71 -8.89
N GLN A 104 -3.78 14.69 -9.33
CA GLN A 104 -3.91 14.33 -10.75
C GLN A 104 -5.37 14.01 -11.10
N LEU A 105 -5.66 13.80 -12.39
CA LEU A 105 -7.00 13.42 -12.82
C LEU A 105 -7.41 12.08 -12.23
N ASN A 106 -8.50 12.06 -11.47
CA ASN A 106 -9.08 10.82 -10.96
C ASN A 106 -9.95 10.17 -12.03
N LEU A 107 -9.49 9.03 -12.57
CA LEU A 107 -10.16 8.29 -13.65
C LEU A 107 -10.80 6.98 -13.16
N MET A 108 -10.95 6.77 -11.85
CA MET A 108 -11.45 5.50 -11.30
C MET A 108 -12.90 5.19 -11.67
N ASN A 109 -13.73 6.22 -11.79
CA ASN A 109 -15.17 6.07 -12.01
C ASN A 109 -15.61 6.48 -13.41
N VAL A 110 -14.68 6.62 -14.35
CA VAL A 110 -15.00 6.97 -15.75
C VAL A 110 -15.74 5.82 -16.43
N ALA A 111 -16.85 6.13 -17.09
CA ALA A 111 -17.70 5.12 -17.70
C ALA A 111 -17.13 4.56 -19.02
N ASN A 112 -16.24 5.28 -19.69
CA ASN A 112 -15.68 4.88 -20.99
C ASN A 112 -14.50 5.77 -21.40
N TRP A 113 -13.85 5.39 -22.53
CA TRP A 113 -12.73 6.13 -23.08
C TRP A 113 -13.06 7.57 -23.50
N ASP A 114 -14.27 7.84 -23.99
CA ASP A 114 -14.64 9.19 -24.43
C ASP A 114 -14.67 10.16 -23.23
N GLU A 115 -15.06 9.68 -22.06
CA GLU A 115 -15.04 10.46 -20.83
C GLU A 115 -13.60 10.75 -20.37
N VAL A 116 -12.69 9.76 -20.45
CA VAL A 116 -11.26 9.98 -20.20
C VAL A 116 -10.71 11.08 -21.11
N VAL A 117 -11.01 11.00 -22.42
CA VAL A 117 -10.57 12.00 -23.41
C VAL A 117 -11.12 13.39 -23.08
N SER A 118 -12.40 13.47 -22.68
CA SER A 118 -13.02 14.75 -22.31
C SER A 118 -12.39 15.40 -21.08
N MET A 119 -12.06 14.59 -20.05
CA MET A 119 -11.38 15.09 -18.85
C MET A 119 -9.96 15.59 -19.18
N VAL A 120 -9.26 14.89 -20.05
CA VAL A 120 -7.94 15.34 -20.52
C VAL A 120 -8.03 16.60 -21.37
N GLU A 121 -9.04 16.72 -22.25
CA GLU A 121 -9.28 17.95 -23.04
C GLU A 121 -9.53 19.16 -22.13
N GLU A 122 -10.33 19.00 -21.09
CA GLU A 122 -10.57 20.06 -20.11
C GLU A 122 -9.28 20.45 -19.37
N ALA A 123 -8.47 19.46 -18.94
CA ALA A 123 -7.19 19.72 -18.31
C ALA A 123 -6.21 20.41 -19.25
N ALA A 124 -6.12 19.95 -20.51
CA ALA A 124 -5.25 20.56 -21.53
C ALA A 124 -5.62 22.01 -21.87
N ASN A 125 -6.92 22.33 -21.87
CA ASN A 125 -7.40 23.70 -22.10
C ASN A 125 -7.05 24.67 -20.96
N ASN A 126 -6.79 24.15 -19.76
CA ASN A 126 -6.42 24.93 -18.58
C ASN A 126 -4.90 24.92 -18.28
N ALA A 127 -4.14 24.06 -18.97
CA ALA A 127 -2.69 23.91 -18.78
C ALA A 127 -1.90 24.84 -19.71
N GLU A 128 -0.70 25.23 -19.28
CA GLU A 128 0.25 25.90 -20.18
C GLU A 128 0.80 24.91 -21.23
N PRO A 129 1.11 25.35 -22.45
CA PRO A 129 1.69 24.47 -23.47
C PRO A 129 2.97 23.78 -23.00
N GLY A 130 3.03 22.47 -23.13
CA GLY A 130 4.13 21.64 -22.66
C GLY A 130 4.02 21.18 -21.22
N GLU A 131 3.04 21.67 -20.46
CA GLU A 131 2.76 21.18 -19.11
C GLU A 131 2.30 19.72 -19.15
N LEU A 132 2.85 18.89 -18.26
CA LEU A 132 2.53 17.47 -18.16
C LEU A 132 1.17 17.26 -17.48
N ILE A 133 0.27 16.55 -18.17
CA ILE A 133 -1.03 16.15 -17.62
C ILE A 133 -0.92 14.70 -17.11
N LEU A 134 -1.22 14.52 -15.83
CA LEU A 134 -1.23 13.22 -15.18
C LEU A 134 -2.66 12.80 -14.85
N GLY A 135 -2.92 11.51 -14.96
CA GLY A 135 -4.17 10.89 -14.51
C GLY A 135 -3.95 9.46 -14.06
N ARG A 136 -4.89 8.93 -13.26
CA ARG A 136 -4.81 7.58 -12.73
C ARG A 136 -6.20 6.97 -12.52
N GLY A 137 -6.28 5.65 -12.60
CA GLY A 137 -7.41 4.89 -12.11
C GLY A 137 -8.29 4.28 -13.18
N TRP A 138 -8.06 4.57 -14.47
CA TRP A 138 -8.84 3.97 -15.56
C TRP A 138 -8.61 2.45 -15.66
N HIS A 139 -9.68 1.73 -16.09
CA HIS A 139 -9.62 0.28 -16.33
C HIS A 139 -10.59 -0.09 -17.46
N GLN A 140 -10.08 -0.63 -18.56
CA GLN A 140 -10.86 -0.93 -19.77
C GLN A 140 -11.99 -1.95 -19.54
N GLU A 141 -11.81 -2.90 -18.61
CA GLU A 141 -12.83 -3.91 -18.31
C GLU A 141 -14.01 -3.37 -17.46
N LYS A 142 -13.82 -2.18 -16.86
CA LYS A 142 -14.88 -1.48 -16.10
C LYS A 142 -15.72 -0.55 -16.97
N TRP A 143 -15.37 -0.37 -18.26
CA TRP A 143 -16.07 0.53 -19.16
C TRP A 143 -17.40 -0.05 -19.67
N ASP A 144 -18.39 0.81 -19.88
CA ASP A 144 -19.72 0.47 -20.39
C ASP A 144 -19.70 -0.01 -21.86
N ARG A 145 -18.64 0.30 -22.58
CA ARG A 145 -18.39 -0.11 -23.97
C ARG A 145 -16.90 -0.19 -24.29
N ALA A 146 -16.55 -1.14 -25.13
CA ALA A 146 -15.19 -1.21 -25.66
C ALA A 146 -14.90 -0.01 -26.58
N PRO A 147 -13.70 0.57 -26.54
CA PRO A 147 -13.29 1.63 -27.45
C PRO A 147 -13.18 1.12 -28.90
N VAL A 148 -13.41 1.98 -29.88
CA VAL A 148 -13.30 1.65 -31.30
C VAL A 148 -12.54 2.75 -32.03
N PRO A 149 -11.41 2.46 -32.70
CA PRO A 149 -10.72 1.16 -32.80
C PRO A 149 -9.98 0.79 -31.50
N ASN A 150 -9.64 -0.49 -31.34
CA ASN A 150 -8.84 -0.95 -30.22
C ASN A 150 -7.87 -2.09 -30.62
N VAL A 151 -6.88 -2.33 -29.75
CA VAL A 151 -6.02 -3.52 -29.74
C VAL A 151 -6.13 -4.14 -28.35
N GLU A 152 -6.53 -5.39 -28.25
CA GLU A 152 -6.71 -6.07 -26.96
C GLU A 152 -7.63 -5.33 -25.98
N GLY A 153 -8.69 -4.68 -26.48
CA GLY A 153 -9.59 -3.86 -25.67
C GLY A 153 -9.06 -2.46 -25.31
N ILE A 154 -7.81 -2.15 -25.65
CA ILE A 154 -7.17 -0.86 -25.38
C ILE A 154 -7.35 0.09 -26.58
N PRO A 155 -7.78 1.36 -26.37
CA PRO A 155 -7.94 2.31 -27.45
C PRO A 155 -6.60 2.70 -28.11
N LEU A 156 -6.65 3.24 -29.32
CA LEU A 156 -5.49 3.88 -29.94
C LEU A 156 -5.37 5.33 -29.44
N HIS A 157 -4.14 5.83 -29.27
CA HIS A 157 -3.85 7.17 -28.70
C HIS A 157 -4.43 8.35 -29.51
N ILE A 158 -4.99 8.12 -30.68
CA ILE A 158 -5.34 9.18 -31.67
C ILE A 158 -6.29 10.21 -31.07
N THR A 159 -7.37 9.78 -30.39
CA THR A 159 -8.36 10.71 -29.80
C THR A 159 -7.76 11.47 -28.62
N LEU A 160 -6.98 10.81 -27.77
CA LEU A 160 -6.27 11.45 -26.67
C LEU A 160 -5.24 12.47 -27.17
N SER A 161 -4.52 12.12 -28.23
CA SER A 161 -3.53 13.04 -28.85
C SER A 161 -4.16 14.23 -29.51
N ALA A 162 -5.38 14.08 -30.06
CA ALA A 162 -6.13 15.20 -30.61
C ALA A 162 -6.68 16.15 -29.53
N ALA A 163 -7.06 15.59 -28.37
CA ALA A 163 -7.54 16.36 -27.22
C ALA A 163 -6.40 17.13 -26.50
N SER A 164 -5.17 16.65 -26.57
CA SER A 164 -4.00 17.28 -25.95
C SER A 164 -2.80 17.26 -26.90
N PRO A 165 -2.79 18.11 -27.96
CA PRO A 165 -1.74 18.10 -28.98
C PRO A 165 -0.43 18.72 -28.48
N ASP A 166 -0.50 19.71 -27.60
CA ASP A 166 0.64 20.50 -27.13
C ASP A 166 1.19 20.06 -25.77
N ASN A 167 0.39 19.29 -25.01
CA ASN A 167 0.74 18.84 -23.67
C ASN A 167 0.99 17.33 -23.66
N PRO A 168 2.09 16.85 -23.05
CA PRO A 168 2.27 15.43 -22.81
C PRO A 168 1.22 14.92 -21.79
N VAL A 169 0.69 13.73 -22.03
CA VAL A 169 -0.33 13.10 -21.19
C VAL A 169 0.16 11.71 -20.78
N LEU A 170 0.14 11.41 -19.50
CA LEU A 170 0.45 10.10 -18.96
C LEU A 170 -0.68 9.67 -18.00
N LEU A 171 -1.41 8.61 -18.38
CA LEU A 171 -2.53 8.08 -17.61
C LEU A 171 -2.17 6.70 -17.07
N THR A 172 -1.96 6.61 -15.77
CA THR A 172 -1.64 5.36 -15.12
C THR A 172 -2.89 4.48 -15.01
N HIS A 173 -2.80 3.23 -15.48
CA HIS A 173 -3.83 2.23 -15.29
C HIS A 173 -4.09 2.01 -13.78
N VAL A 174 -5.30 1.64 -13.40
CA VAL A 174 -5.68 1.46 -11.99
C VAL A 174 -4.71 0.55 -11.25
N SER A 175 -4.30 -0.57 -11.86
CA SER A 175 -3.35 -1.52 -11.28
C SER A 175 -1.95 -0.95 -10.97
N GLY A 176 -1.59 0.21 -11.53
CA GLY A 176 -0.23 0.73 -11.45
C GLY A 176 0.80 0.05 -12.37
N HIS A 177 0.41 -1.03 -13.05
CA HIS A 177 1.27 -1.88 -13.88
C HIS A 177 1.27 -1.51 -15.37
N ALA A 178 0.59 -0.44 -15.75
CA ALA A 178 0.64 0.08 -17.12
C ALA A 178 0.41 1.59 -17.17
N VAL A 179 0.92 2.23 -18.22
CA VAL A 179 0.74 3.66 -18.47
C VAL A 179 0.26 3.86 -19.90
N TYR A 180 -0.71 4.76 -20.06
CA TYR A 180 -1.18 5.22 -21.34
C TYR A 180 -0.59 6.60 -21.65
N ALA A 181 -0.04 6.78 -22.85
CA ALA A 181 0.61 8.01 -23.29
C ALA A 181 -0.02 8.55 -24.58
N ASN A 182 -0.12 9.86 -24.70
CA ASN A 182 -0.48 10.50 -25.98
C ASN A 182 0.75 10.62 -26.91
N ALA A 183 0.53 11.05 -28.14
CA ALA A 183 1.61 11.24 -29.13
C ALA A 183 2.69 12.19 -28.64
N LYS A 184 2.33 13.27 -27.92
CA LYS A 184 3.29 14.25 -27.40
C LYS A 184 4.22 13.65 -26.35
N ALA A 185 3.71 12.82 -25.46
CA ALA A 185 4.53 12.10 -24.46
C ALA A 185 5.45 11.08 -25.13
N MET A 186 4.98 10.34 -26.14
CA MET A 186 5.80 9.41 -26.92
C MET A 186 6.89 10.15 -27.72
N GLU A 187 6.57 11.28 -28.35
CA GLU A 187 7.53 12.14 -29.06
C GLU A 187 8.67 12.59 -28.14
N LEU A 188 8.33 13.14 -26.97
CA LEU A 188 9.31 13.58 -25.96
C LEU A 188 10.18 12.45 -25.44
N SER A 189 9.64 11.23 -25.42
CA SER A 189 10.35 10.03 -24.99
C SER A 189 11.12 9.31 -26.11
N GLY A 190 11.06 9.84 -27.35
CA GLY A 190 11.73 9.24 -28.50
C GLY A 190 11.20 7.85 -28.87
N ILE A 191 9.93 7.60 -28.61
CA ILE A 191 9.27 6.30 -28.85
C ILE A 191 8.63 6.29 -30.23
N ASP A 192 8.99 5.29 -31.06
CA ASP A 192 8.50 5.05 -32.41
C ASP A 192 8.27 3.54 -32.68
N GLU A 193 7.98 3.21 -33.95
CA GLU A 193 7.77 1.82 -34.39
C GLU A 193 9.01 0.93 -34.27
N ASN A 194 10.21 1.49 -34.12
CA ASN A 194 11.47 0.75 -34.02
C ASN A 194 11.93 0.61 -32.55
N THR A 195 11.28 1.26 -31.60
CA THR A 195 11.64 1.18 -30.18
C THR A 195 11.44 -0.26 -29.69
N PRO A 196 12.47 -0.95 -29.17
CA PRO A 196 12.32 -2.32 -28.69
C PRO A 196 11.60 -2.39 -27.36
N ASP A 197 10.96 -3.52 -27.11
CA ASP A 197 10.42 -3.82 -25.79
C ASP A 197 11.57 -4.04 -24.79
N PRO A 198 11.50 -3.45 -23.59
CA PRO A 198 12.48 -3.70 -22.55
C PRO A 198 12.25 -5.06 -21.87
N SER A 199 13.28 -5.57 -21.19
CA SER A 199 13.10 -6.78 -20.36
C SER A 199 12.02 -6.57 -19.30
N GLY A 200 11.07 -7.50 -19.20
CA GLY A 200 9.95 -7.43 -18.27
C GLY A 200 8.90 -6.35 -18.60
N GLY A 201 8.82 -5.89 -19.86
CA GLY A 201 7.80 -4.93 -20.29
C GLY A 201 7.47 -5.04 -21.77
N GLU A 202 6.32 -4.50 -22.15
CA GLU A 202 5.78 -4.59 -23.51
C GLU A 202 5.18 -3.25 -23.96
N ILE A 203 5.49 -2.85 -25.20
CA ILE A 203 4.85 -1.74 -25.90
C ILE A 203 3.75 -2.32 -26.79
N ILE A 204 2.50 -2.00 -26.51
CA ILE A 204 1.40 -2.51 -27.35
C ILE A 204 1.36 -1.78 -28.67
N ARG A 205 1.26 -2.55 -29.75
CA ARG A 205 1.32 -2.06 -31.14
C ARG A 205 0.10 -2.46 -31.95
N ASP A 206 -0.21 -1.64 -32.95
CA ASP A 206 -1.22 -1.97 -33.95
C ASP A 206 -0.72 -3.04 -34.94
N GLY A 207 -1.59 -3.48 -35.85
CA GLY A 207 -1.24 -4.46 -36.90
C GLY A 207 -0.20 -4.01 -37.92
N LEU A 208 0.24 -2.74 -37.86
CA LEU A 208 1.31 -2.16 -38.68
C LEU A 208 2.62 -1.98 -37.91
N GLY A 209 2.62 -2.29 -36.61
CA GLY A 209 3.78 -2.16 -35.73
C GLY A 209 3.89 -0.80 -35.02
N ASN A 210 2.93 0.11 -35.18
CA ASN A 210 2.97 1.39 -34.50
C ASN A 210 2.56 1.27 -33.03
N PRO A 211 3.24 1.94 -32.07
CA PRO A 211 2.80 2.01 -30.68
C PRO A 211 1.40 2.63 -30.59
N ILE A 212 0.48 1.99 -29.87
CA ILE A 212 -0.88 2.54 -29.69
C ILE A 212 -1.00 3.54 -28.54
N GLY A 213 0.10 3.73 -27.77
CA GLY A 213 0.14 4.58 -26.60
C GLY A 213 0.09 3.81 -25.27
N TYR A 214 0.02 2.47 -25.28
CA TYR A 214 -0.09 1.66 -24.06
C TYR A 214 1.19 0.88 -23.79
N PHE A 215 1.71 1.05 -22.57
CA PHE A 215 3.00 0.53 -22.10
C PHE A 215 2.80 -0.30 -20.85
N ARG A 216 3.05 -1.61 -20.92
CA ARG A 216 2.93 -2.55 -19.81
C ARG A 216 4.23 -2.65 -19.02
N GLU A 217 4.11 -2.80 -17.72
CA GLU A 217 5.16 -3.11 -16.76
C GLU A 217 6.39 -2.19 -16.93
N THR A 218 7.57 -2.76 -17.08
CA THR A 218 8.81 -1.99 -17.19
C THR A 218 8.87 -1.09 -18.43
N ALA A 219 8.03 -1.34 -19.45
CA ALA A 219 7.95 -0.47 -20.62
C ALA A 219 7.45 0.94 -20.28
N SER A 220 6.69 1.12 -19.20
CA SER A 220 6.28 2.44 -18.69
C SER A 220 7.46 3.35 -18.35
N ARG A 221 8.63 2.78 -18.02
CA ARG A 221 9.86 3.53 -17.72
C ARG A 221 10.43 4.26 -18.94
N LEU A 222 10.12 3.81 -20.15
CA LEU A 222 10.52 4.48 -21.40
C LEU A 222 9.90 5.88 -21.53
N LEU A 223 8.82 6.14 -20.78
CA LEU A 223 8.12 7.43 -20.75
C LEU A 223 8.72 8.44 -19.75
N SER A 224 9.84 8.09 -19.06
CA SER A 224 10.52 9.00 -18.14
C SER A 224 10.90 10.33 -18.76
N PRO A 225 11.42 10.42 -20.01
CA PRO A 225 11.75 11.71 -20.63
C PRO A 225 10.52 12.66 -20.78
N ALA A 226 9.32 12.13 -20.94
CA ALA A 226 8.11 12.97 -20.97
C ALA A 226 7.80 13.64 -19.62
N ARG A 227 8.42 13.18 -18.54
CA ARG A 227 8.32 13.77 -17.19
C ARG A 227 9.42 14.80 -16.93
N GLU A 228 10.46 14.84 -17.77
CA GLU A 228 11.56 15.79 -17.62
C GLU A 228 11.07 17.23 -17.79
N GLY A 229 11.35 18.07 -16.82
CA GLY A 229 10.91 19.46 -16.79
C GLY A 229 9.56 19.70 -16.07
N ALA A 230 8.80 18.65 -15.75
CA ALA A 230 7.68 18.80 -14.84
C ALA A 230 8.18 19.10 -13.41
N VAL A 231 7.53 20.07 -12.76
CA VAL A 231 7.83 20.36 -11.36
C VAL A 231 7.20 19.25 -10.51
N PRO A 232 7.98 18.42 -9.81
CA PRO A 232 7.39 17.42 -8.95
C PRO A 232 6.61 18.08 -7.81
N PRO A 233 5.54 17.48 -7.33
CA PRO A 233 4.83 17.97 -6.15
C PRO A 233 5.77 18.00 -4.94
N ASP A 234 5.53 18.95 -4.02
CA ASP A 234 6.24 18.97 -2.75
C ASP A 234 6.03 17.63 -2.01
N PRO A 235 7.10 16.88 -1.69
CA PRO A 235 6.97 15.57 -1.05
C PRO A 235 6.22 15.62 0.29
N ARG A 236 6.41 16.67 1.09
CA ARG A 236 5.67 16.86 2.35
C ARG A 236 4.17 17.02 2.08
N ARG A 237 3.80 17.83 1.06
CA ARG A 237 2.38 17.99 0.69
C ARG A 237 1.75 16.68 0.23
N VAL A 238 2.49 15.82 -0.46
CA VAL A 238 2.03 14.48 -0.83
C VAL A 238 1.71 13.65 0.42
N VAL A 239 2.61 13.64 1.42
CA VAL A 239 2.41 12.94 2.70
C VAL A 239 1.22 13.50 3.46
N GLU A 240 1.07 14.84 3.54
CA GLU A 240 -0.08 15.49 4.17
C GLU A 240 -1.41 15.05 3.55
N LEU A 241 -1.50 15.03 2.21
CA LEU A 241 -2.71 14.59 1.50
C LEU A 241 -3.01 13.11 1.76
N ALA A 242 -1.99 12.26 1.81
CA ALA A 242 -2.15 10.84 2.08
C ALA A 242 -2.68 10.57 3.50
N GLN A 243 -2.15 11.27 4.50
CA GLN A 243 -2.63 11.12 5.89
C GLN A 243 -4.01 11.74 6.09
N GLU A 244 -4.31 12.89 5.49
CA GLU A 244 -5.65 13.50 5.50
C GLU A 244 -6.69 12.52 4.97
N GLU A 245 -6.45 11.91 3.80
CA GLU A 245 -7.36 10.92 3.19
C GLU A 245 -7.51 9.67 4.06
N SER A 246 -6.41 9.09 4.52
CA SER A 246 -6.42 7.88 5.34
C SER A 246 -7.13 8.07 6.68
N LEU A 247 -6.83 9.16 7.38
CA LEU A 247 -7.44 9.48 8.67
C LEU A 247 -8.94 9.78 8.54
N ALA A 248 -9.38 10.41 7.44
CA ALA A 248 -10.79 10.66 7.15
C ALA A 248 -11.61 9.35 7.02
N LYS A 249 -10.95 8.23 6.68
CA LYS A 249 -11.53 6.87 6.59
C LYS A 249 -11.34 6.04 7.87
N GLY A 250 -10.77 6.63 8.93
CA GLY A 250 -10.53 5.96 10.21
C GLY A 250 -9.30 5.06 10.23
N ILE A 251 -8.44 5.14 9.22
CA ILE A 251 -7.17 4.41 9.16
C ILE A 251 -6.15 5.18 10.00
N THR A 252 -5.63 4.55 11.04
CA THR A 252 -4.66 5.14 11.97
C THR A 252 -3.26 4.54 11.87
N THR A 253 -3.14 3.40 11.17
CA THR A 253 -1.87 2.74 10.86
C THR A 253 -1.89 2.33 9.39
N PHE A 254 -0.80 2.58 8.68
CA PHE A 254 -0.71 2.32 7.25
C PHE A 254 0.58 1.54 6.92
N HIS A 255 0.44 0.36 6.30
CA HIS A 255 1.56 -0.39 5.77
C HIS A 255 1.83 0.08 4.34
N ASP A 256 2.87 0.89 4.20
CA ASP A 256 3.31 1.41 2.90
C ASP A 256 4.08 0.33 2.13
N ALA A 257 3.51 -0.08 1.01
CA ALA A 257 3.98 -1.20 0.20
C ALA A 257 5.09 -0.80 -0.79
N GLY A 258 5.99 0.04 -0.34
CA GLY A 258 7.25 0.33 -0.98
C GLY A 258 7.53 1.79 -1.28
N SER A 259 8.44 2.35 -0.50
CA SER A 259 8.98 3.70 -0.68
C SER A 259 10.50 3.69 -0.88
N SER A 260 11.00 4.65 -1.64
CA SER A 260 12.43 4.90 -1.82
C SER A 260 13.07 5.46 -0.55
N PHE A 261 14.38 5.40 -0.45
CA PHE A 261 15.10 6.02 0.65
C PHE A 261 14.80 7.52 0.78
N GLU A 262 14.70 8.24 -0.34
CA GLU A 262 14.34 9.67 -0.33
C GLU A 262 12.95 9.93 0.26
N ALA A 263 11.97 9.09 -0.06
CA ALA A 263 10.62 9.21 0.51
C ALA A 263 10.62 8.89 2.01
N ILE A 264 11.40 7.89 2.43
CA ILE A 264 11.56 7.50 3.83
C ILE A 264 12.21 8.64 4.64
N ASP A 265 13.16 9.37 4.07
CA ASP A 265 13.75 10.55 4.72
C ASP A 265 12.70 11.62 5.02
N VAL A 266 11.76 11.87 4.09
CA VAL A 266 10.63 12.78 4.32
C VAL A 266 9.72 12.28 5.44
N PHE A 267 9.38 10.98 5.45
CA PHE A 267 8.58 10.39 6.55
C PHE A 267 9.28 10.54 7.90
N LYS A 268 10.61 10.35 7.93
CA LYS A 268 11.41 10.49 9.14
C LYS A 268 11.41 11.93 9.65
N GLU A 269 11.66 12.90 8.78
CA GLU A 269 11.59 14.31 9.13
C GLU A 269 10.22 14.68 9.72
N MET A 270 9.12 14.24 9.08
CA MET A 270 7.77 14.51 9.55
C MET A 270 7.43 13.79 10.85
N ALA A 271 7.97 12.58 11.07
CA ALA A 271 7.82 11.88 12.34
C ALA A 271 8.59 12.60 13.47
N GLU A 272 9.82 13.06 13.20
CA GLU A 272 10.68 13.76 14.18
C GLU A 272 10.15 15.17 14.54
N ASP A 273 9.57 15.90 13.60
CA ASP A 273 8.99 17.23 13.85
C ASP A 273 7.53 17.19 14.35
N GLY A 274 6.93 15.98 14.40
CA GLY A 274 5.58 15.75 14.92
C GLY A 274 4.46 16.09 13.94
N SER A 275 4.74 16.22 12.63
CA SER A 275 3.74 16.49 11.60
C SER A 275 3.22 15.21 10.90
N LEU A 276 3.74 14.03 11.26
CA LEU A 276 3.21 12.75 10.83
C LEU A 276 2.12 12.28 11.81
N ASP A 277 0.86 12.47 11.44
CA ASP A 277 -0.30 12.19 12.30
C ASP A 277 -0.74 10.71 12.28
N ILE A 278 -0.35 9.96 11.27
CA ILE A 278 -0.62 8.52 11.10
C ILE A 278 0.60 7.68 11.48
N ARG A 279 0.40 6.41 11.86
CA ARG A 279 1.52 5.47 12.02
C ARG A 279 1.85 4.83 10.69
N LEU A 280 3.10 4.93 10.25
CA LEU A 280 3.61 4.27 9.04
C LEU A 280 4.47 3.06 9.40
N TRP A 281 4.17 1.94 8.79
CA TRP A 281 5.03 0.77 8.70
C TRP A 281 5.47 0.61 7.24
N VAL A 282 6.76 0.84 6.97
CA VAL A 282 7.28 1.08 5.61
C VAL A 282 8.14 -0.07 5.14
N MET A 283 7.93 -0.45 3.89
CA MET A 283 8.78 -1.36 3.12
C MET A 283 9.70 -0.54 2.22
N VAL A 284 11.00 -0.77 2.31
CA VAL A 284 11.99 -0.15 1.41
C VAL A 284 11.84 -0.75 0.01
N ARG A 285 11.77 0.07 -1.02
CA ARG A 285 11.69 -0.37 -2.43
C ARG A 285 12.77 0.30 -3.25
N GLU A 286 13.89 -0.39 -3.38
CA GLU A 286 15.08 0.07 -4.09
C GLU A 286 15.70 -1.05 -4.92
N SER A 287 16.69 -0.72 -5.76
CA SER A 287 17.49 -1.73 -6.45
C SER A 287 18.34 -2.54 -5.47
N VAL A 288 18.72 -3.76 -5.84
CA VAL A 288 19.58 -4.62 -5.00
C VAL A 288 20.89 -3.93 -4.65
N SER A 289 21.45 -3.14 -5.57
CA SER A 289 22.69 -2.38 -5.34
C SER A 289 22.51 -1.29 -4.27
N GLU A 290 21.42 -0.53 -4.34
CA GLU A 290 21.09 0.50 -3.34
C GLU A 290 20.79 -0.14 -1.97
N LEU A 291 20.06 -1.26 -1.96
CA LEU A 291 19.81 -2.00 -0.73
C LEU A 291 21.12 -2.48 -0.09
N ALA A 292 22.04 -3.05 -0.88
CA ALA A 292 23.31 -3.53 -0.35
C ALA A 292 24.19 -2.41 0.24
N GLU A 293 24.07 -1.18 -0.27
CA GLU A 293 24.86 -0.03 0.20
C GLU A 293 24.22 0.65 1.42
N HIS A 294 22.87 0.81 1.45
CA HIS A 294 22.22 1.73 2.36
C HIS A 294 21.25 1.08 3.36
N LEU A 295 20.81 -0.17 3.14
CA LEU A 295 19.75 -0.79 3.93
C LEU A 295 20.02 -0.79 5.45
N ALA A 296 21.30 -0.93 5.85
CA ALA A 296 21.69 -0.96 7.25
C ALA A 296 21.35 0.35 8.00
N ASP A 297 21.35 1.47 7.31
CA ASP A 297 21.14 2.80 7.89
C ASP A 297 19.65 3.18 8.00
N TYR A 298 18.78 2.44 7.31
CA TYR A 298 17.35 2.75 7.22
C TYR A 298 16.46 1.90 8.13
N LYS A 299 17.03 0.97 8.91
CA LYS A 299 16.22 0.20 9.88
C LYS A 299 15.81 1.08 11.05
N MET A 300 14.54 1.39 11.16
CA MET A 300 13.98 2.25 12.18
C MET A 300 12.77 1.58 12.84
N ILE A 301 12.66 1.73 14.16
CA ILE A 301 11.52 1.19 14.93
C ILE A 301 11.00 2.30 15.84
N GLY A 302 9.77 2.76 15.60
CA GLY A 302 9.07 3.69 16.48
C GLY A 302 9.64 5.10 16.54
N VAL A 303 10.23 5.61 15.44
CA VAL A 303 10.68 7.00 15.37
C VAL A 303 9.49 7.96 15.49
N GLY A 304 9.66 9.09 16.17
CA GLY A 304 8.63 10.10 16.33
C GLY A 304 7.42 9.61 17.15
N GLU A 305 7.64 9.18 18.38
CA GLU A 305 6.57 8.69 19.27
C GLU A 305 5.76 7.52 18.68
N ASP A 306 6.46 6.50 18.19
CA ASP A 306 5.91 5.32 17.54
C ASP A 306 5.17 5.61 16.20
N ARG A 307 5.51 6.71 15.49
CA ARG A 307 4.87 7.07 14.21
C ARG A 307 5.51 6.40 13.01
N LEU A 308 6.82 6.14 13.00
CA LEU A 308 7.51 5.56 11.86
C LEU A 308 8.28 4.30 12.22
N THR A 309 8.01 3.21 11.49
CA THR A 309 8.77 1.96 11.52
C THR A 309 9.14 1.57 10.10
N VAL A 310 10.43 1.38 9.83
CA VAL A 310 10.98 0.90 8.56
C VAL A 310 11.71 -0.41 8.83
N ARG A 311 11.12 -1.54 8.42
CA ARG A 311 11.68 -2.86 8.72
C ARG A 311 11.33 -3.96 7.70
N ALA A 312 10.88 -3.59 6.53
CA ALA A 312 10.63 -4.53 5.44
C ALA A 312 11.23 -4.04 4.14
N ILE A 313 11.40 -4.95 3.19
CA ILE A 313 11.81 -4.69 1.82
C ILE A 313 10.66 -5.13 0.91
N LYS A 314 10.31 -4.32 -0.09
CA LYS A 314 9.33 -4.66 -1.14
C LYS A 314 10.02 -4.93 -2.46
N MET A 315 9.63 -6.01 -3.10
CA MET A 315 10.01 -6.32 -4.48
C MET A 315 8.78 -6.85 -5.24
N SER A 316 8.81 -6.80 -6.56
CA SER A 316 7.75 -7.38 -7.41
C SER A 316 8.35 -8.42 -8.33
N ILE A 317 7.78 -9.64 -8.35
CA ILE A 317 8.24 -10.71 -9.23
C ILE A 317 7.47 -10.73 -10.55
N ASP A 318 6.23 -10.25 -10.55
CA ASP A 318 5.37 -10.19 -11.72
C ASP A 318 4.49 -8.93 -11.74
N GLY A 319 3.55 -8.85 -12.68
CA GLY A 319 2.59 -7.78 -12.83
C GLY A 319 1.17 -8.19 -12.45
N ALA A 320 0.15 -7.47 -12.97
CA ALA A 320 -1.26 -7.66 -12.61
C ALA A 320 -2.04 -8.48 -13.66
N LEU A 321 -3.12 -9.16 -13.21
CA LEU A 321 -4.02 -9.92 -14.11
C LEU A 321 -4.73 -9.02 -15.13
N GLY A 322 -5.22 -7.86 -14.70
CA GLY A 322 -5.97 -6.94 -15.55
C GLY A 322 -5.18 -6.42 -16.76
N SER A 323 -3.86 -6.27 -16.62
CA SER A 323 -2.93 -5.86 -17.67
C SER A 323 -2.26 -7.03 -18.41
N HIS A 324 -2.61 -8.30 -18.15
CA HIS A 324 -1.94 -9.51 -18.62
C HIS A 324 -0.46 -9.62 -18.19
N GLY A 325 -0.07 -8.95 -17.11
CA GLY A 325 1.29 -8.93 -16.58
C GLY A 325 1.57 -9.99 -15.52
N ALA A 326 0.55 -10.54 -14.87
CA ALA A 326 0.71 -11.58 -13.86
C ALA A 326 1.34 -12.85 -14.48
N TRP A 327 2.40 -13.37 -13.86
CA TRP A 327 3.17 -14.48 -14.39
C TRP A 327 2.53 -15.83 -14.04
N LEU A 328 1.99 -16.50 -15.07
CA LEU A 328 1.20 -17.70 -14.95
C LEU A 328 1.99 -18.95 -15.34
N LEU A 329 1.59 -20.11 -14.78
CA LEU A 329 2.08 -21.43 -15.18
C LEU A 329 1.57 -21.83 -16.56
N GLU A 330 0.33 -21.46 -16.89
CA GLU A 330 -0.31 -21.68 -18.18
C GLU A 330 -0.72 -20.33 -18.79
N PRO A 331 -0.76 -20.20 -20.14
CA PRO A 331 -1.15 -18.96 -20.80
C PRO A 331 -2.52 -18.43 -20.37
N TYR A 332 -2.74 -17.14 -20.52
CA TYR A 332 -4.06 -16.51 -20.35
C TYR A 332 -5.09 -17.15 -21.28
N SER A 333 -6.33 -17.30 -20.79
CA SER A 333 -7.40 -17.92 -21.59
C SER A 333 -7.83 -17.03 -22.77
N ASP A 334 -7.81 -15.72 -22.59
CA ASP A 334 -8.13 -14.70 -23.59
C ASP A 334 -6.90 -14.22 -24.39
N LEU A 335 -5.68 -14.59 -23.98
CA LEU A 335 -4.42 -14.27 -24.68
C LEU A 335 -3.48 -15.49 -24.67
N PRO A 336 -3.78 -16.54 -25.50
CA PRO A 336 -3.11 -17.83 -25.44
C PRO A 336 -1.61 -17.84 -25.81
N GLU A 337 -1.10 -16.74 -26.38
CA GLU A 337 0.32 -16.53 -26.69
C GLU A 337 1.13 -15.94 -25.51
N SER A 338 0.48 -15.52 -24.45
CA SER A 338 1.13 -14.92 -23.27
C SER A 338 0.82 -15.71 -21.99
N ALA A 339 1.84 -15.90 -21.17
CA ALA A 339 1.72 -16.37 -19.79
C ALA A 339 2.11 -15.28 -18.78
N GLY A 340 2.06 -14.01 -19.18
CA GLY A 340 2.47 -12.88 -18.35
C GLY A 340 3.97 -12.61 -18.38
N LEU A 341 4.43 -11.80 -17.43
CA LEU A 341 5.78 -11.25 -17.42
C LEU A 341 6.45 -11.46 -16.06
N ASN A 342 7.67 -12.00 -16.06
CA ASN A 342 8.57 -11.86 -14.93
C ASN A 342 9.18 -10.45 -14.95
N THR A 343 8.94 -9.64 -13.93
CA THR A 343 9.37 -8.23 -13.86
C THR A 343 10.69 -8.02 -13.15
N SER A 344 11.25 -9.06 -12.52
CA SER A 344 12.51 -9.01 -11.77
C SER A 344 13.30 -10.31 -11.93
N ASP A 345 14.62 -10.21 -12.03
CA ASP A 345 15.48 -11.39 -12.06
C ASP A 345 15.37 -12.19 -10.76
N LEU A 346 15.30 -13.53 -10.86
CA LEU A 346 15.26 -14.41 -9.69
C LEU A 346 16.55 -14.36 -8.88
N GLU A 347 17.69 -14.06 -9.51
CA GLU A 347 18.98 -13.83 -8.83
C GLU A 347 18.91 -12.58 -7.94
N ASP A 348 18.29 -11.51 -8.42
CA ASP A 348 18.06 -10.28 -7.65
C ASP A 348 17.09 -10.52 -6.47
N ALA A 349 16.07 -11.32 -6.68
CA ALA A 349 15.13 -11.70 -5.63
C ALA A 349 15.81 -12.54 -4.53
N ALA A 350 16.67 -13.49 -4.92
CA ALA A 350 17.46 -14.29 -3.97
C ALA A 350 18.47 -13.43 -3.22
N ALA A 351 19.17 -12.50 -3.90
CA ALA A 351 20.10 -11.55 -3.26
C ALA A 351 19.36 -10.63 -2.27
N THR A 352 18.15 -10.17 -2.61
CA THR A 352 17.32 -9.37 -1.70
C THR A 352 16.90 -10.18 -0.46
N ALA A 353 16.59 -11.47 -0.63
CA ALA A 353 16.30 -12.37 0.47
C ALA A 353 17.50 -12.53 1.43
N GLU A 354 18.72 -12.66 0.90
CA GLU A 354 19.96 -12.67 1.71
C GLU A 354 20.15 -11.37 2.49
N LEU A 355 19.96 -10.21 1.84
CA LEU A 355 20.04 -8.91 2.51
C LEU A 355 18.99 -8.76 3.60
N ALA A 356 17.76 -9.24 3.38
CA ALA A 356 16.71 -9.23 4.38
C ALA A 356 17.09 -10.03 5.63
N ILE A 357 17.63 -11.24 5.46
CA ILE A 357 18.17 -12.07 6.56
C ILE A 357 19.31 -11.34 7.26
N GLN A 358 20.32 -10.89 6.51
CA GLN A 358 21.52 -10.27 7.06
C GLN A 358 21.21 -9.06 7.94
N HIS A 359 20.24 -8.25 7.56
CA HIS A 359 19.88 -7.00 8.26
C HIS A 359 18.62 -7.14 9.14
N GLY A 360 18.01 -8.32 9.20
CA GLY A 360 16.81 -8.61 10.00
C GLY A 360 15.58 -7.82 9.53
N TYR A 361 15.38 -7.73 8.23
CA TYR A 361 14.19 -7.17 7.61
C TYR A 361 13.18 -8.27 7.27
N GLN A 362 11.91 -7.92 7.26
CA GLN A 362 10.90 -8.73 6.57
C GLN A 362 11.09 -8.57 5.06
N PHE A 363 10.80 -9.62 4.30
CA PHE A 363 10.74 -9.53 2.84
C PHE A 363 9.29 -9.68 2.38
N ALA A 364 8.81 -8.71 1.63
CA ALA A 364 7.48 -8.62 1.07
C ALA A 364 7.56 -8.67 -0.45
N MET A 365 7.16 -9.79 -1.04
CA MET A 365 7.22 -10.01 -2.49
C MET A 365 5.82 -9.91 -3.09
N HIS A 366 5.61 -8.96 -4.01
CA HIS A 366 4.43 -8.93 -4.85
C HIS A 366 4.43 -10.14 -5.79
N ALA A 367 3.39 -10.96 -5.72
CA ALA A 367 3.15 -12.06 -6.62
C ALA A 367 1.64 -12.27 -6.82
N ILE A 368 1.17 -12.08 -8.06
CA ILE A 368 -0.23 -12.21 -8.43
C ILE A 368 -0.48 -13.53 -9.16
N GLY A 369 0.32 -13.87 -10.16
CA GLY A 369 0.19 -15.12 -10.92
C GLY A 369 0.66 -16.34 -10.14
N ASP A 370 0.12 -17.51 -10.47
CA ASP A 370 0.47 -18.78 -9.83
C ASP A 370 1.94 -19.18 -10.04
N ARG A 371 2.55 -18.80 -11.16
CA ARG A 371 4.00 -18.95 -11.37
C ARG A 371 4.78 -17.99 -10.48
N GLY A 372 4.41 -16.71 -10.42
CA GLY A 372 5.06 -15.72 -9.57
C GLY A 372 5.03 -16.12 -8.10
N ASN A 373 3.88 -16.63 -7.62
CA ASN A 373 3.72 -17.13 -6.26
C ASN A 373 4.63 -18.34 -5.98
N ARG A 374 4.71 -19.29 -6.91
CA ARG A 374 5.59 -20.48 -6.78
C ARG A 374 7.05 -20.10 -6.66
N GLU A 375 7.55 -19.28 -7.57
CA GLU A 375 8.96 -18.83 -7.54
C GLU A 375 9.28 -18.03 -6.26
N THR A 376 8.34 -17.22 -5.78
CA THR A 376 8.47 -16.51 -4.50
C THR A 376 8.61 -17.49 -3.32
N LEU A 377 7.74 -18.48 -3.25
CA LEU A 377 7.80 -19.49 -2.20
C LEU A 377 9.07 -20.34 -2.28
N ASP A 378 9.57 -20.63 -3.48
CA ASP A 378 10.84 -21.35 -3.67
C ASP A 378 12.03 -20.56 -3.14
N ILE A 379 12.07 -19.23 -3.39
CA ILE A 379 13.09 -18.33 -2.85
C ILE A 379 12.99 -18.25 -1.31
N PHE A 380 11.78 -18.13 -0.76
CA PHE A 380 11.60 -18.05 0.69
C PHE A 380 12.00 -19.36 1.39
N GLU A 381 11.57 -20.50 0.85
CA GLU A 381 11.96 -21.83 1.38
C GLU A 381 13.48 -22.05 1.32
N TRP A 382 14.11 -21.63 0.23
CA TRP A 382 15.57 -21.66 0.11
C TRP A 382 16.23 -20.77 1.18
N ALA A 383 15.77 -19.55 1.37
CA ALA A 383 16.32 -18.62 2.36
C ALA A 383 16.17 -19.17 3.78
N PHE A 384 15.00 -19.71 4.16
CA PHE A 384 14.73 -20.25 5.48
C PHE A 384 15.53 -21.52 5.75
N THR A 385 15.67 -22.39 4.74
CA THR A 385 16.47 -23.63 4.84
C THR A 385 17.95 -23.34 5.08
N ASN A 386 18.48 -22.27 4.46
CA ASN A 386 19.87 -21.89 4.62
C ASN A 386 20.15 -21.08 5.89
N ASN A 387 19.11 -20.59 6.58
CA ASN A 387 19.21 -19.79 7.79
C ASN A 387 18.30 -20.34 8.91
N PRO A 388 18.50 -21.60 9.36
CA PRO A 388 17.59 -22.29 10.28
C PRO A 388 17.57 -21.71 11.70
N ASP A 389 18.51 -20.84 12.04
CA ASP A 389 18.59 -20.18 13.34
C ASP A 389 17.73 -18.89 13.39
N GLU A 390 17.24 -18.41 12.24
CA GLU A 390 16.37 -17.24 12.15
C GLU A 390 14.90 -17.68 12.31
N GLU A 391 14.28 -17.24 13.39
CA GLU A 391 12.90 -17.58 13.72
C GLU A 391 11.96 -16.38 13.51
N ASP A 392 10.68 -16.64 13.24
CA ASP A 392 9.59 -15.65 13.15
C ASP A 392 9.89 -14.49 12.17
N LEU A 393 10.38 -14.83 10.99
CA LEU A 393 10.76 -13.87 9.96
C LEU A 393 9.57 -13.05 9.42
N ARG A 394 8.35 -13.60 9.48
CA ARG A 394 7.09 -12.96 9.03
C ARG A 394 7.15 -12.42 7.62
N TRP A 395 7.86 -13.11 6.73
CA TRP A 395 7.91 -12.72 5.34
C TRP A 395 6.54 -12.84 4.69
N ARG A 396 6.29 -12.02 3.69
CA ARG A 396 4.96 -11.83 3.12
C ARG A 396 4.98 -12.07 1.63
N VAL A 397 3.93 -12.71 1.11
CA VAL A 397 3.55 -12.61 -0.30
C VAL A 397 2.44 -11.58 -0.38
N GLU A 398 2.72 -10.49 -1.07
CA GLU A 398 1.75 -9.43 -1.32
C GLU A 398 0.86 -9.85 -2.49
N HIS A 399 -0.41 -9.68 -2.33
CA HIS A 399 -1.52 -10.14 -3.15
C HIS A 399 -1.83 -11.63 -2.99
N ALA A 400 -0.89 -12.56 -3.23
CA ALA A 400 -1.17 -14.00 -3.20
C ALA A 400 -2.50 -14.34 -3.91
N GLN A 401 -2.72 -13.70 -5.09
CA GLN A 401 -4.05 -13.50 -5.65
C GLN A 401 -4.55 -14.72 -6.42
N HIS A 402 -3.66 -15.37 -7.18
CA HIS A 402 -3.93 -16.61 -7.91
C HIS A 402 -2.85 -17.63 -7.58
N LEU A 403 -3.27 -18.75 -6.98
CA LEU A 403 -2.38 -19.77 -6.45
C LEU A 403 -2.64 -21.13 -7.10
N HIS A 404 -1.58 -21.88 -7.38
CA HIS A 404 -1.75 -23.30 -7.69
C HIS A 404 -2.08 -24.08 -6.40
N PRO A 405 -2.99 -25.06 -6.42
CA PRO A 405 -3.37 -25.82 -5.22
C PRO A 405 -2.20 -26.44 -4.46
N ASP A 406 -1.15 -26.88 -5.15
CA ASP A 406 0.04 -27.47 -4.52
C ASP A 406 0.85 -26.45 -3.70
N ASP A 407 0.71 -25.14 -3.97
CA ASP A 407 1.45 -24.09 -3.30
C ASP A 407 0.70 -23.53 -2.07
N ILE A 408 -0.62 -23.69 -1.98
CA ILE A 408 -1.43 -23.20 -0.85
C ILE A 408 -0.93 -23.74 0.50
N PRO A 409 -0.64 -25.08 0.67
CA PRO A 409 -0.14 -25.60 1.95
C PRO A 409 1.25 -25.05 2.34
N ARG A 410 2.03 -24.56 1.38
CA ARG A 410 3.37 -24.03 1.63
C ARG A 410 3.35 -22.76 2.49
N PHE A 411 2.32 -21.92 2.34
CA PHE A 411 2.17 -20.72 3.17
C PHE A 411 2.13 -21.06 4.67
N GLY A 412 1.28 -22.01 5.07
CA GLY A 412 1.21 -22.46 6.46
C GLY A 412 2.48 -23.17 6.92
N ASN A 413 3.06 -24.05 6.08
CA ASN A 413 4.27 -24.79 6.42
C ASN A 413 5.51 -23.90 6.60
N LEU A 414 5.64 -22.85 5.79
CA LEU A 414 6.73 -21.87 5.82
C LEU A 414 6.43 -20.68 6.74
N GLN A 415 5.23 -20.61 7.32
CA GLN A 415 4.75 -19.46 8.10
C GLN A 415 4.84 -18.12 7.34
N VAL A 416 4.58 -18.17 6.05
CA VAL A 416 4.52 -16.99 5.17
C VAL A 416 3.15 -16.34 5.28
N ILE A 417 3.13 -15.02 5.44
CA ILE A 417 1.90 -14.23 5.52
C ILE A 417 1.38 -14.00 4.09
N ALA A 418 0.10 -14.31 3.84
CA ALA A 418 -0.60 -13.90 2.63
C ALA A 418 -1.23 -12.52 2.86
N SER A 419 -0.67 -11.49 2.24
CA SER A 419 -1.13 -10.11 2.35
C SER A 419 -2.03 -9.78 1.17
N MET A 420 -3.33 -9.93 1.38
CA MET A 420 -4.35 -9.97 0.35
C MET A 420 -5.19 -8.71 0.33
N GLN A 421 -5.94 -8.50 -0.75
CA GLN A 421 -6.88 -7.40 -0.90
C GLN A 421 -8.28 -7.96 -1.16
N GLY A 422 -9.15 -7.86 -0.14
CA GLY A 422 -10.53 -8.35 -0.23
C GLY A 422 -11.32 -7.69 -1.34
N VAL A 423 -11.07 -6.41 -1.58
CA VAL A 423 -11.72 -5.61 -2.61
C VAL A 423 -11.41 -6.11 -4.03
N HIS A 424 -10.21 -6.62 -4.29
CA HIS A 424 -9.84 -7.15 -5.62
C HIS A 424 -10.74 -8.30 -6.07
N ALA A 425 -11.20 -9.18 -5.17
CA ALA A 425 -12.12 -10.24 -5.55
C ALA A 425 -13.45 -9.72 -6.10
N THR A 426 -13.91 -8.58 -5.62
CA THR A 426 -15.16 -7.95 -6.09
C THR A 426 -14.95 -7.09 -7.34
N SER A 427 -13.84 -6.39 -7.43
CA SER A 427 -13.52 -5.54 -8.58
C SER A 427 -13.09 -6.34 -9.81
N ASP A 428 -12.40 -7.46 -9.61
CA ASP A 428 -11.93 -8.34 -10.69
C ASP A 428 -12.95 -9.41 -11.09
N GLY A 429 -13.88 -9.75 -10.18
CA GLY A 429 -14.87 -10.80 -10.38
C GLY A 429 -15.60 -10.78 -11.72
N PRO A 430 -15.97 -9.61 -12.27
CA PRO A 430 -16.64 -9.53 -13.56
C PRO A 430 -15.84 -10.05 -14.76
N TRP A 431 -14.51 -10.03 -14.72
CA TRP A 431 -13.64 -10.31 -15.86
C TRP A 431 -12.56 -11.36 -15.61
N ILE A 432 -12.31 -11.75 -14.36
CA ILE A 432 -11.21 -12.68 -14.04
C ILE A 432 -11.34 -14.04 -14.75
N THR A 433 -12.58 -14.48 -15.00
CA THR A 433 -12.84 -15.73 -15.73
C THR A 433 -12.37 -15.68 -17.18
N ASP A 434 -12.40 -14.52 -17.81
CA ASP A 434 -11.88 -14.34 -19.16
C ASP A 434 -10.35 -14.50 -19.18
N ARG A 435 -9.67 -14.00 -18.14
CA ARG A 435 -8.21 -14.12 -17.97
C ARG A 435 -7.75 -15.56 -17.67
N LEU A 436 -8.40 -16.21 -16.73
CA LEU A 436 -7.93 -17.49 -16.17
C LEU A 436 -8.72 -18.71 -16.66
N GLY A 437 -9.95 -18.53 -17.16
CA GLY A 437 -10.90 -19.62 -17.37
C GLY A 437 -11.52 -20.10 -16.05
N HIS A 438 -12.68 -20.77 -16.14
CA HIS A 438 -13.45 -21.20 -14.96
C HIS A 438 -12.68 -22.09 -14.00
N GLU A 439 -11.96 -23.08 -14.53
CA GLU A 439 -11.26 -24.09 -13.72
C GLU A 439 -10.19 -23.43 -12.83
N ARG A 440 -9.35 -22.56 -13.39
CA ARG A 440 -8.31 -21.87 -12.64
C ARG A 440 -8.86 -20.89 -11.62
N VAL A 441 -9.99 -20.23 -11.93
CA VAL A 441 -10.67 -19.36 -10.96
C VAL A 441 -11.20 -20.15 -9.77
N GLU A 442 -11.83 -21.31 -10.02
CA GLU A 442 -12.40 -22.15 -8.96
C GLU A 442 -11.35 -22.68 -7.98
N TRP A 443 -10.18 -23.08 -8.45
CA TRP A 443 -9.21 -23.74 -7.57
C TRP A 443 -8.13 -22.81 -7.00
N GLY A 444 -7.97 -21.59 -7.49
CA GLY A 444 -6.81 -20.81 -7.07
C GLY A 444 -6.98 -19.30 -6.97
N ALA A 445 -8.06 -18.70 -7.51
CA ALA A 445 -8.23 -17.26 -7.41
C ALA A 445 -8.84 -16.87 -6.06
N TYR A 446 -8.18 -15.94 -5.35
CA TYR A 446 -8.64 -15.44 -4.03
C TYR A 446 -8.90 -16.57 -3.02
N ALA A 447 -7.99 -17.55 -2.97
CA ALA A 447 -8.12 -18.78 -2.18
C ALA A 447 -7.90 -18.56 -0.67
N TRP A 448 -8.45 -17.49 -0.09
CA TRP A 448 -8.19 -17.07 1.30
C TRP A 448 -8.65 -18.10 2.33
N ARG A 449 -9.78 -18.74 2.06
CA ARG A 449 -10.27 -19.78 2.96
C ARG A 449 -9.32 -20.96 3.00
N ASP A 450 -8.84 -21.40 1.83
CA ASP A 450 -7.93 -22.54 1.73
C ASP A 450 -6.57 -22.22 2.36
N LEU A 451 -6.09 -20.97 2.24
CA LEU A 451 -4.90 -20.49 2.92
C LEU A 451 -5.05 -20.53 4.45
N MET A 452 -6.18 -20.04 4.99
CA MET A 452 -6.47 -20.11 6.43
C MET A 452 -6.56 -21.56 6.92
N ASP A 453 -7.26 -22.42 6.17
CA ASP A 453 -7.39 -23.85 6.51
C ASP A 453 -6.04 -24.58 6.41
N ALA A 454 -5.11 -24.10 5.60
CA ALA A 454 -3.71 -24.55 5.53
C ALA A 454 -2.81 -23.96 6.65
N GLY A 455 -3.34 -23.10 7.51
CA GLY A 455 -2.62 -22.49 8.63
C GLY A 455 -1.84 -21.22 8.30
N ALA A 456 -2.06 -20.61 7.14
CA ALA A 456 -1.46 -19.32 6.79
C ALA A 456 -2.09 -18.17 7.58
N ILE A 457 -1.29 -17.16 7.89
CA ILE A 457 -1.77 -15.88 8.43
C ILE A 457 -2.19 -15.00 7.25
N ILE A 458 -3.39 -14.43 7.33
CA ILE A 458 -3.91 -13.50 6.33
C ILE A 458 -3.82 -12.07 6.89
N ALA A 459 -3.24 -11.16 6.10
CA ALA A 459 -3.38 -9.71 6.27
C ALA A 459 -4.26 -9.16 5.15
N ASN A 460 -5.00 -8.10 5.41
CA ASN A 460 -5.87 -7.46 4.41
C ASN A 460 -5.52 -5.97 4.26
N GLY A 461 -5.60 -5.47 3.03
CA GLY A 461 -5.41 -4.09 2.66
C GLY A 461 -6.25 -3.73 1.44
N THR A 462 -6.15 -2.48 0.98
CA THR A 462 -6.87 -1.98 -0.21
C THR A 462 -6.00 -1.94 -1.45
N ASP A 463 -4.69 -1.90 -1.29
CA ASP A 463 -3.73 -1.56 -2.35
C ASP A 463 -3.95 -0.15 -2.92
N ALA A 464 -4.51 0.77 -2.11
CA ALA A 464 -4.74 2.15 -2.55
C ALA A 464 -3.44 2.81 -3.06
N PRO A 465 -3.50 3.54 -4.17
CA PRO A 465 -4.65 3.99 -4.96
C PRO A 465 -5.01 3.06 -6.14
N VAL A 466 -4.76 1.76 -6.06
CA VAL A 466 -5.29 0.76 -7.01
C VAL A 466 -6.80 0.65 -6.81
N GLU A 467 -7.21 0.53 -5.58
CA GLU A 467 -8.61 0.69 -5.16
C GLU A 467 -8.75 1.92 -4.25
N ASP A 468 -9.96 2.24 -3.85
CA ASP A 468 -10.19 3.31 -2.88
C ASP A 468 -9.66 2.89 -1.50
N VAL A 469 -9.17 3.85 -0.73
CA VAL A 469 -8.66 3.61 0.63
C VAL A 469 -9.78 3.37 1.65
N ASP A 470 -11.04 3.34 1.20
CA ASP A 470 -12.26 3.18 2.02
C ASP A 470 -12.57 1.72 2.35
#